data_f049d1fab13b7c96bd62c340d1f1c1d2
#
_entry.id   f049d1fab13b7c96bd62c340d1f1c1d2
#
_cell.length_a   1.000
_cell.length_b   1.000
_cell.length_c   1.000
_cell.angle_alpha   90.00
_cell.angle_beta   90.00
_cell.angle_gamma   90.00
#
_symmetry.space_group_name_H-M   'P 1'
#
loop_
_entity.id
_entity.type
_entity.pdbx_description
1 polymer ?
#
loop_
_entity_poly.entity_id
_entity_poly.type
_entity_poly.pdbx_seq_one_letter_code
_entity_poly.pdbx_strand_id
1 'polypeptide(L)'
;SLLAEAGDTFKAYGVPGHRHLPEISQGLGNIAGKPVGLTFVPHLTPMIRGIHATLYARLNADVDLQQLYQQRYANEPFVDVLPAGSHPETRSVRGANVCRIAVHRPQGGDTVVVLSAIDNLVKGAAGQAVQNMNIMFGLDEGLGLDVVPLLP
;
A
#
# COMPACT_ATOMS: atom_id res chain seq x y z
N SER A 1 -12.41 1.79 -16.98
CA SER A 1 -11.61 1.84 -18.23
C SER A 1 -11.61 0.47 -18.88
N LEU A 2 -11.82 0.42 -20.18
CA LEU A 2 -11.73 -0.81 -20.94
C LEU A 2 -10.26 -1.21 -21.10
N LEU A 3 -9.98 -2.52 -21.22
CA LEU A 3 -8.62 -3.02 -21.45
C LEU A 3 -8.00 -2.39 -22.72
N ALA A 4 -8.83 -2.16 -23.75
CA ALA A 4 -8.40 -1.48 -24.97
C ALA A 4 -7.98 -0.02 -24.77
N GLU A 5 -8.42 0.64 -23.70
CA GLU A 5 -8.05 2.01 -23.36
C GLU A 5 -6.82 2.08 -22.43
N ALA A 6 -6.54 1.00 -21.70
CA ALA A 6 -5.43 0.90 -20.75
C ALA A 6 -4.24 0.09 -21.29
N GLY A 7 -4.47 -0.73 -22.33
CA GLY A 7 -3.41 -1.48 -23.01
C GLY A 7 -2.42 -0.55 -23.68
N ASP A 8 -1.13 -0.84 -23.52
CA ASP A 8 0.00 -0.09 -24.13
C ASP A 8 0.02 1.42 -23.80
N THR A 9 -0.65 1.85 -22.72
CA THR A 9 -0.63 3.26 -22.30
C THR A 9 -0.37 3.41 -20.81
N PHE A 10 0.27 4.51 -20.48
CA PHE A 10 0.52 4.95 -19.12
C PHE A 10 0.06 6.39 -18.99
N LYS A 11 -0.90 6.68 -18.12
CA LYS A 11 -1.40 8.05 -17.99
C LYS A 11 -1.80 8.40 -16.56
N ALA A 12 -1.49 9.63 -16.15
CA ALA A 12 -2.03 10.19 -14.92
C ALA A 12 -3.53 10.48 -15.06
N TYR A 13 -4.28 10.35 -13.99
CA TYR A 13 -5.69 10.72 -13.92
C TYR A 13 -6.02 11.34 -12.55
N GLY A 14 -7.15 12.06 -12.46
CA GLY A 14 -7.61 12.63 -11.20
C GLY A 14 -6.65 13.60 -10.54
N VAL A 15 -5.74 14.23 -11.30
CA VAL A 15 -4.70 15.14 -10.77
C VAL A 15 -5.28 16.34 -10.03
N PRO A 16 -6.34 17.01 -10.50
CA PRO A 16 -6.95 18.12 -9.77
C PRO A 16 -7.66 17.72 -8.47
N GLY A 17 -7.99 16.44 -8.32
CA GLY A 17 -8.66 15.88 -7.16
C GLY A 17 -9.17 14.46 -7.44
N HIS A 18 -8.70 13.50 -6.68
CA HIS A 18 -9.17 12.12 -6.74
C HIS A 18 -10.06 11.83 -5.53
N ARG A 19 -11.09 10.99 -5.70
CA ARG A 19 -12.05 10.66 -4.62
C ARG A 19 -11.41 10.10 -3.35
N HIS A 20 -10.24 9.47 -3.44
CA HIS A 20 -9.51 8.94 -2.30
C HIS A 20 -8.64 10.00 -1.58
N LEU A 21 -8.36 11.16 -2.20
CA LEU A 21 -7.51 12.17 -1.60
C LEU A 21 -8.03 12.68 -0.24
N PRO A 22 -9.34 12.97 -0.05
CA PRO A 22 -9.87 13.37 1.25
C PRO A 22 -9.67 12.32 2.33
N GLU A 23 -9.88 11.05 2.01
CA GLU A 23 -9.71 9.92 2.94
C GLU A 23 -8.25 9.75 3.35
N ILE A 24 -7.32 9.80 2.39
CA ILE A 24 -5.87 9.72 2.67
C ILE A 24 -5.44 10.89 3.55
N SER A 25 -5.87 12.11 3.22
CA SER A 25 -5.55 13.31 4.01
C SER A 25 -6.10 13.25 5.42
N GLN A 26 -7.32 12.73 5.59
CA GLN A 26 -7.93 12.50 6.90
C GLN A 26 -7.12 11.48 7.72
N GLY A 27 -6.79 10.33 7.13
CA GLY A 27 -6.01 9.29 7.80
C GLY A 27 -4.64 9.79 8.26
N LEU A 28 -3.91 10.48 7.38
CA LEU A 28 -2.62 11.08 7.72
C LEU A 28 -2.76 12.17 8.80
N GLY A 29 -3.77 13.01 8.69
CA GLY A 29 -4.05 14.06 9.67
C GLY A 29 -4.36 13.53 11.05
N ASN A 30 -5.16 12.46 11.13
CA ASN A 30 -5.50 11.79 12.39
C ASN A 30 -4.25 11.23 13.10
N ILE A 31 -3.35 10.60 12.35
CA ILE A 31 -2.11 10.05 12.90
C ILE A 31 -1.15 11.18 13.31
N ALA A 32 -1.04 12.22 12.50
CA ALA A 32 -0.13 13.33 12.75
C ALA A 32 -0.63 14.33 13.82
N GLY A 33 -1.92 14.26 14.20
CA GLY A 33 -2.58 15.23 15.08
C GLY A 33 -2.72 16.64 14.47
N LYS A 34 -2.50 16.79 13.16
CA LYS A 34 -2.57 18.05 12.42
C LYS A 34 -2.75 17.79 10.93
N PRO A 35 -3.24 18.77 10.15
CA PRO A 35 -3.31 18.64 8.70
C PRO A 35 -1.95 18.32 8.09
N VAL A 36 -1.93 17.36 7.16
CA VAL A 36 -0.73 16.94 6.41
C VAL A 36 -0.93 17.31 4.95
N GLY A 37 0.00 18.11 4.39
CA GLY A 37 0.02 18.39 2.96
C GLY A 37 0.38 17.13 2.16
N LEU A 38 -0.43 16.81 1.14
CA LEU A 38 -0.24 15.64 0.31
C LEU A 38 -0.44 16.00 -1.16
N THR A 39 0.48 15.55 -2.00
CA THR A 39 0.28 15.48 -3.44
C THR A 39 -0.01 14.03 -3.81
N PHE A 40 -1.18 13.78 -4.39
CA PHE A 40 -1.61 12.45 -4.79
C PHE A 40 -1.91 12.41 -6.29
N VAL A 41 -1.13 11.65 -7.05
CA VAL A 41 -1.26 11.55 -8.50
C VAL A 41 -1.35 10.07 -8.90
N PRO A 42 -2.56 9.53 -9.05
CA PRO A 42 -2.72 8.16 -9.52
C PRO A 42 -2.46 8.05 -11.01
N HIS A 43 -1.95 6.90 -11.43
CA HIS A 43 -1.69 6.56 -12.82
C HIS A 43 -2.39 5.26 -13.18
N LEU A 44 -2.95 5.23 -14.38
CA LEU A 44 -3.35 3.99 -15.04
C LEU A 44 -2.13 3.41 -15.73
N THR A 45 -1.91 2.12 -15.50
CA THR A 45 -0.82 1.34 -16.08
C THR A 45 -1.41 0.17 -16.87
N PRO A 46 -0.70 -0.41 -17.84
CA PRO A 46 -1.18 -1.56 -18.61
C PRO A 46 -1.08 -2.86 -17.80
N MET A 47 -1.52 -2.79 -16.55
CA MET A 47 -1.61 -3.94 -15.64
C MET A 47 -3.07 -4.33 -15.45
N ILE A 48 -3.35 -5.62 -15.58
CA ILE A 48 -4.71 -6.15 -15.38
C ILE A 48 -5.14 -6.01 -13.91
N ARG A 49 -4.18 -6.13 -12.96
CA ARG A 49 -4.48 -6.22 -11.53
C ARG A 49 -3.30 -5.77 -10.67
N GLY A 50 -3.61 -5.14 -9.55
CA GLY A 50 -2.66 -4.68 -8.55
C GLY A 50 -2.61 -3.16 -8.41
N ILE A 51 -2.14 -2.72 -7.24
CA ILE A 51 -1.78 -1.33 -6.96
C ILE A 51 -0.36 -1.34 -6.45
N HIS A 52 0.48 -0.50 -7.03
CA HIS A 52 1.81 -0.19 -6.51
C HIS A 52 1.84 1.29 -6.14
N ALA A 53 2.18 1.59 -4.90
CA ALA A 53 2.33 2.96 -4.42
C ALA A 53 3.80 3.24 -4.11
N THR A 54 4.26 4.42 -4.52
CA THR A 54 5.55 4.98 -4.12
C THR A 54 5.29 6.26 -3.36
N LEU A 55 5.69 6.28 -2.10
CA LEU A 55 5.50 7.41 -1.20
C LEU A 55 6.85 8.04 -0.89
N TYR A 56 6.88 9.36 -0.88
CA TYR A 56 8.06 10.14 -0.51
C TYR A 56 7.74 10.95 0.73
N ALA A 57 8.62 10.91 1.72
CA ALA A 57 8.51 11.69 2.94
C ALA A 57 9.88 12.21 3.36
N ARG A 58 9.91 13.31 4.14
CA ARG A 58 11.13 13.76 4.79
C ARG A 58 11.23 13.18 6.19
N LEU A 59 12.43 12.73 6.53
CA LEU A 59 12.76 12.38 7.90
C LEU A 59 12.83 13.62 8.77
N ASN A 60 12.28 13.52 9.97
CA ASN A 60 12.41 14.51 11.02
C ASN A 60 13.36 14.08 12.15
N ALA A 61 13.85 12.84 12.07
CA ALA A 61 14.82 12.27 12.98
C ALA A 61 15.65 11.20 12.27
N ASP A 62 16.83 10.92 12.75
CA ASP A 62 17.64 9.81 12.27
C ASP A 62 17.20 8.52 12.97
N VAL A 63 16.62 7.60 12.20
CA VAL A 63 16.04 6.34 12.71
C VAL A 63 16.38 5.18 11.79
N ASP A 64 16.45 3.98 12.34
CA ASP A 64 16.48 2.76 11.57
C ASP A 64 15.06 2.49 11.02
N LEU A 65 14.87 2.82 9.76
CA LEU A 65 13.57 2.68 9.08
C LEU A 65 13.13 1.24 8.97
N GLN A 66 14.04 0.31 8.70
CA GLN A 66 13.73 -1.11 8.60
C GLN A 66 13.19 -1.64 9.93
N GLN A 67 13.91 -1.37 11.00
CA GLN A 67 13.49 -1.78 12.34
C GLN A 67 12.17 -1.13 12.75
N LEU A 68 11.99 0.17 12.45
CA LEU A 68 10.77 0.91 12.76
C LEU A 68 9.53 0.27 12.11
N TYR A 69 9.61 -0.07 10.83
CA TYR A 69 8.50 -0.70 10.11
C TYR A 69 8.26 -2.13 10.58
N GLN A 70 9.31 -2.91 10.79
CA GLN A 70 9.18 -4.27 11.32
C GLN A 70 8.51 -4.30 12.68
N GLN A 71 8.89 -3.39 13.59
CA GLN A 71 8.27 -3.28 14.91
C GLN A 71 6.82 -2.82 14.82
N ARG A 72 6.52 -1.81 13.97
CA ARG A 72 5.17 -1.27 13.80
C ARG A 72 4.19 -2.33 13.30
N TYR A 73 4.63 -3.19 12.41
CA TYR A 73 3.78 -4.19 11.76
C TYR A 73 4.00 -5.62 12.23
N ALA A 74 4.75 -5.82 13.33
CA ALA A 74 5.10 -7.16 13.84
C ALA A 74 3.88 -8.05 14.15
N ASN A 75 2.76 -7.44 14.54
CA ASN A 75 1.52 -8.13 14.92
C ASN A 75 0.40 -7.98 13.88
N GLU A 76 0.71 -7.50 12.68
CA GLU A 76 -0.27 -7.29 11.62
C GLU A 76 -0.20 -8.45 10.61
N PRO A 77 -1.11 -9.42 10.66
CA PRO A 77 -0.98 -10.67 9.89
C PRO A 77 -1.02 -10.46 8.38
N PHE A 78 -1.59 -9.35 7.92
CA PHE A 78 -1.72 -9.03 6.51
C PHE A 78 -0.79 -7.90 6.03
N VAL A 79 0.26 -7.59 6.81
CA VAL A 79 1.32 -6.66 6.39
C VAL A 79 2.66 -7.38 6.41
N ASP A 80 3.30 -7.45 5.26
CA ASP A 80 4.60 -8.08 5.05
C ASP A 80 5.64 -6.99 4.79
N VAL A 81 6.47 -6.71 5.80
CA VAL A 81 7.61 -5.79 5.67
C VAL A 81 8.79 -6.58 5.11
N LEU A 82 9.08 -6.33 3.85
CA LEU A 82 10.15 -7.03 3.12
C LEU A 82 11.53 -6.73 3.71
N PRO A 83 12.50 -7.65 3.55
CA PRO A 83 13.88 -7.41 3.94
C PRO A 83 14.47 -6.15 3.30
N ALA A 84 15.43 -5.53 3.97
CA ALA A 84 16.14 -4.36 3.46
C ALA A 84 16.70 -4.60 2.05
N GLY A 85 16.53 -3.61 1.17
CA GLY A 85 16.95 -3.70 -0.23
C GLY A 85 15.95 -4.40 -1.16
N SER A 86 14.86 -4.95 -0.64
CA SER A 86 13.80 -5.58 -1.45
C SER A 86 12.88 -4.55 -2.09
N HIS A 87 12.18 -4.98 -3.15
CA HIS A 87 11.19 -4.16 -3.85
C HIS A 87 9.91 -4.99 -4.03
N PRO A 88 8.75 -4.53 -3.50
CA PRO A 88 7.50 -5.22 -3.70
C PRO A 88 7.04 -5.11 -5.16
N GLU A 89 6.40 -6.16 -5.67
CA GLU A 89 5.79 -6.15 -6.98
C GLU A 89 4.34 -6.62 -6.93
N THR A 90 3.48 -6.11 -7.82
CA THR A 90 2.04 -6.42 -7.81
C THR A 90 1.74 -7.88 -8.08
N ARG A 91 2.60 -8.57 -8.85
CA ARG A 91 2.49 -10.01 -9.11
C ARG A 91 2.56 -10.83 -7.82
N SER A 92 3.44 -10.43 -6.90
CA SER A 92 3.70 -11.16 -5.67
C SER A 92 2.59 -11.08 -4.61
N VAL A 93 1.56 -10.28 -4.83
CA VAL A 93 0.39 -10.12 -3.94
C VAL A 93 -0.92 -10.53 -4.59
N ARG A 94 -0.89 -10.99 -5.84
CA ARG A 94 -2.10 -11.32 -6.61
C ARG A 94 -2.92 -12.41 -5.92
N GLY A 95 -4.20 -12.15 -5.69
CA GLY A 95 -5.15 -13.07 -5.07
C GLY A 95 -5.07 -13.16 -3.56
N ALA A 96 -4.09 -12.52 -2.91
CA ALA A 96 -3.91 -12.57 -1.46
C ALA A 96 -4.33 -11.27 -0.77
N ASN A 97 -4.75 -11.37 0.50
CA ASN A 97 -5.12 -10.24 1.33
C ASN A 97 -3.89 -9.65 2.06
N VAL A 98 -2.79 -9.44 1.35
CA VAL A 98 -1.53 -8.96 1.92
C VAL A 98 -1.12 -7.61 1.35
N CYS A 99 -0.54 -6.77 2.21
CA CYS A 99 0.15 -5.54 1.84
C CYS A 99 1.65 -5.75 2.03
N ARG A 100 2.43 -5.74 0.94
CA ARG A 100 3.89 -5.79 1.00
C ARG A 100 4.48 -4.41 1.01
N ILE A 101 5.38 -4.15 1.97
CA ILE A 101 6.00 -2.84 2.16
C ILE A 101 7.53 -3.01 2.12
N ALA A 102 8.21 -2.10 1.45
CA ALA A 102 9.66 -1.92 1.56
C ALA A 102 9.99 -0.45 1.81
N VAL A 103 11.03 -0.20 2.58
CA VAL A 103 11.47 1.15 2.95
C VAL A 103 12.90 1.37 2.50
N HIS A 104 13.17 2.56 1.99
CA HIS A 104 14.47 2.92 1.46
C HIS A 104 14.84 4.33 1.91
N ARG A 105 16.14 4.55 2.11
CA ARG A 105 16.73 5.89 2.35
C ARG A 105 17.78 6.15 1.26
N PRO A 106 17.38 6.67 0.10
CA PRO A 106 18.28 6.88 -1.01
C PRO A 106 19.48 7.75 -0.62
N GLN A 107 20.68 7.29 -0.94
CA GLN A 107 21.94 8.02 -0.71
C GLN A 107 22.17 8.42 0.77
N GLY A 108 21.47 7.82 1.73
CA GLY A 108 21.58 8.21 3.13
C GLY A 108 21.06 9.61 3.47
N GLY A 109 20.31 10.23 2.54
CA GLY A 109 19.75 11.57 2.71
C GLY A 109 18.59 11.66 3.71
N ASP A 110 17.87 12.75 3.70
CA ASP A 110 16.70 13.02 4.54
C ASP A 110 15.37 12.54 3.93
N THR A 111 15.42 11.98 2.73
CA THR A 111 14.24 11.47 2.03
C THR A 111 14.05 9.99 2.29
N VAL A 112 12.85 9.64 2.71
CA VAL A 112 12.36 8.25 2.79
C VAL A 112 11.55 7.94 1.54
N VAL A 113 11.76 6.77 0.97
CA VAL A 113 10.90 6.18 -0.05
C VAL A 113 10.26 4.93 0.52
N VAL A 114 8.93 4.93 0.59
CA VAL A 114 8.15 3.75 0.98
C VAL A 114 7.48 3.19 -0.26
N LEU A 115 7.74 1.94 -0.55
CA LEU A 115 7.09 1.19 -1.62
C LEU A 115 6.04 0.28 -1.02
N SER A 116 4.86 0.22 -1.63
CA SER A 116 3.78 -0.67 -1.20
C SER A 116 3.12 -1.32 -2.39
N ALA A 117 2.83 -2.62 -2.28
CA ALA A 117 2.07 -3.36 -3.27
C ALA A 117 0.92 -4.13 -2.61
N ILE A 118 -0.26 -4.06 -3.21
CA ILE A 118 -1.47 -4.79 -2.83
C ILE A 118 -2.20 -5.31 -4.06
N ASP A 119 -3.00 -6.34 -3.85
CA ASP A 119 -4.04 -6.72 -4.81
C ASP A 119 -5.22 -5.77 -4.71
N ASN A 120 -5.55 -5.07 -5.80
CA ASN A 120 -6.61 -4.06 -5.82
C ASN A 120 -8.03 -4.62 -5.62
N LEU A 121 -8.25 -5.91 -5.86
CA LEU A 121 -9.55 -6.58 -5.71
C LEU A 121 -9.67 -7.36 -4.40
N VAL A 122 -8.56 -7.70 -3.75
CA VAL A 122 -8.55 -8.41 -2.47
C VAL A 122 -8.22 -7.44 -1.34
N LYS A 123 -6.95 -7.14 -1.05
CA LYS A 123 -6.55 -6.20 0.01
C LYS A 123 -7.09 -4.79 -0.22
N GLY A 124 -7.17 -4.35 -1.46
CA GLY A 124 -7.72 -3.05 -1.84
C GLY A 124 -9.25 -2.99 -1.91
N ALA A 125 -9.97 -4.09 -1.71
CA ALA A 125 -11.43 -4.14 -1.86
C ALA A 125 -12.06 -5.25 -0.98
N ALA A 126 -12.47 -6.37 -1.58
CA ALA A 126 -13.29 -7.40 -0.92
C ALA A 126 -12.56 -8.07 0.25
N GLY A 127 -11.27 -8.33 0.15
CA GLY A 127 -10.49 -8.96 1.22
C GLY A 127 -10.43 -8.07 2.46
N GLN A 128 -10.22 -6.76 2.29
CA GLN A 128 -10.26 -5.82 3.42
C GLN A 128 -11.65 -5.73 4.05
N ALA A 129 -12.72 -5.82 3.26
CA ALA A 129 -14.09 -5.85 3.79
C ALA A 129 -14.34 -7.10 4.64
N VAL A 130 -13.89 -8.28 4.19
CA VAL A 130 -13.97 -9.53 4.97
C VAL A 130 -13.12 -9.44 6.25
N GLN A 131 -11.91 -8.91 6.18
CA GLN A 131 -11.04 -8.69 7.33
C GLN A 131 -11.71 -7.80 8.37
N ASN A 132 -12.30 -6.67 7.95
CA ASN A 132 -13.03 -5.77 8.82
C ASN A 132 -14.27 -6.47 9.46
N MET A 133 -15.00 -7.24 8.67
CA MET A 133 -16.14 -8.03 9.17
C MET A 133 -15.69 -9.03 10.26
N ASN A 134 -14.61 -9.77 10.02
CA ASN A 134 -14.07 -10.72 10.99
C ASN A 134 -13.75 -10.01 12.32
N ILE A 135 -13.05 -8.88 12.30
CA ILE A 135 -12.71 -8.09 13.48
C ILE A 135 -13.98 -7.58 14.17
N MET A 136 -14.94 -7.03 13.43
CA MET A 136 -16.19 -6.46 13.98
C MET A 136 -17.04 -7.51 14.67
N PHE A 137 -17.04 -8.75 14.21
CA PHE A 137 -17.82 -9.85 14.79
C PHE A 137 -17.01 -10.72 15.77
N GLY A 138 -15.77 -10.35 16.10
CA GLY A 138 -14.91 -11.08 17.02
C GLY A 138 -14.49 -12.46 16.50
N LEU A 139 -14.46 -12.63 15.18
CA LEU A 139 -13.93 -13.82 14.52
C LEU A 139 -12.39 -13.71 14.40
N ASP A 140 -11.73 -14.82 14.09
CA ASP A 140 -10.32 -14.78 13.71
C ASP A 140 -10.14 -13.85 12.51
N GLU A 141 -9.22 -12.89 12.63
CA GLU A 141 -9.00 -11.85 11.62
C GLU A 141 -8.69 -12.45 10.24
N GLY A 142 -7.98 -13.58 10.23
CA GLY A 142 -7.58 -14.30 9.02
C GLY A 142 -8.62 -15.23 8.43
N LEU A 143 -9.78 -15.40 9.09
CA LEU A 143 -10.79 -16.37 8.66
C LEU A 143 -11.21 -16.17 7.20
N GLY A 144 -10.95 -17.18 6.35
CA GLY A 144 -11.23 -17.16 4.92
C GLY A 144 -10.30 -16.27 4.06
N LEU A 145 -9.24 -15.70 4.64
CA LEU A 145 -8.31 -14.79 3.97
C LEU A 145 -6.88 -15.33 3.86
N ASP A 146 -6.59 -16.47 4.47
CA ASP A 146 -5.28 -17.11 4.46
C ASP A 146 -5.04 -17.82 3.12
N VAL A 147 -4.83 -17.02 2.09
CA VAL A 147 -4.58 -17.49 0.71
C VAL A 147 -3.19 -17.06 0.28
N VAL A 148 -2.40 -18.04 -0.18
CA VAL A 148 -1.08 -17.77 -0.75
C VAL A 148 -1.23 -17.02 -2.08
N PRO A 149 -0.43 -15.98 -2.35
CA PRO A 149 -0.45 -15.29 -3.63
C PRO A 149 -0.25 -16.23 -4.82
N LEU A 150 -1.07 -16.04 -5.83
CA LEU A 150 -0.96 -16.79 -7.08
C LEU A 150 0.19 -16.17 -7.90
N LEU A 151 1.37 -16.76 -7.81
CA LEU A 151 2.46 -16.49 -8.74
C LEU A 151 2.18 -17.29 -10.01
N PRO A 152 1.98 -16.64 -11.17
CA PRO A 152 1.92 -17.36 -12.44
C PRO A 152 3.31 -17.76 -12.88
#